data_39ebac8c8788d09965c8f3c2726922c0
#
_entry.id   39ebac8c8788d09965c8f3c2726922c0
#
_cell.length_a   1.000
_cell.length_b   1.000
_cell.length_c   1.000
_cell.angle_alpha   90.00
_cell.angle_beta   90.00
_cell.angle_gamma   90.00
#
_symmetry.space_group_name_H-M   'P 1'
#
loop_
_entity.id
_entity.type
_entity.pdbx_description
1 polymer ?
#
loop_
_entity_poly.entity_id
_entity_poly.type
_entity_poly.pdbx_seq_one_letter_code
_entity_poly.pdbx_strand_id
1 'polypeptide(L)'
;MNERARSPETRDSALSRPDRRINVVLRSASAEQAAPLSSVRARTLPSEGPWAEWQKELDRLVGLEEVKALVYEIYALLQVGQMRAAAGLSNSQHVFHMIFKGNPGTGKTTVARILARLLQSMGVLSKGHLVEVERADLVGEYIGHTAQKTREWIRKAMGGVLFVDEAYSLARGGEKDFGKEAIDTLVKAMEDHRNQFVLILAGYTLEMEAFLLSNPGLPSRFPIRMTFHDYTTDQLIQIAELMARERDYTLLPQTLQKLRQMVIAEKNARLYSFSNARFIRNVLERAIRNQAVRLLEQYPSGTPGRMELMDIRPEDLRNVDGWE
;
A
#
# COMPACT_ATOMS: atom_id res chain seq x y z
N MET A 1 10.76 -20.62 -88.33
CA MET A 1 9.48 -21.15 -88.79
C MET A 1 8.54 -20.96 -87.61
N ASN A 2 7.77 -19.89 -87.72
CA ASN A 2 6.31 -19.88 -87.94
C ASN A 2 5.56 -20.58 -86.81
N GLU A 3 4.56 -20.09 -86.21
CA GLU A 3 3.53 -19.06 -86.46
C GLU A 3 2.63 -18.99 -85.25
N ARG A 4 2.23 -17.77 -84.82
CA ARG A 4 0.83 -17.29 -84.68
C ARG A 4 -0.14 -18.25 -83.95
N ALA A 5 -1.03 -17.87 -83.06
CA ALA A 5 -1.84 -16.65 -82.95
C ALA A 5 -2.87 -16.79 -81.84
N ARG A 6 -3.37 -15.64 -81.36
CA ARG A 6 -4.73 -15.28 -80.92
C ARG A 6 -5.22 -15.58 -79.50
N SER A 7 -5.47 -14.47 -78.86
CA SER A 7 -6.43 -14.29 -77.74
C SER A 7 -7.86 -14.70 -78.14
N PRO A 8 -8.76 -14.88 -77.17
CA PRO A 8 -9.59 -13.71 -76.79
C PRO A 8 -9.91 -13.53 -75.30
N GLU A 9 -10.37 -12.32 -75.06
CA GLU A 9 -10.89 -11.71 -73.84
C GLU A 9 -11.97 -12.52 -73.15
N THR A 10 -11.97 -12.51 -71.80
CA THR A 10 -13.21 -12.41 -71.02
C THR A 10 -12.96 -11.51 -69.77
N ARG A 11 -13.80 -10.53 -69.71
CA ARG A 11 -13.95 -9.60 -68.53
C ARG A 11 -14.40 -10.40 -67.35
N ASP A 12 -13.77 -10.13 -66.21
CA ASP A 12 -14.47 -10.21 -64.92
C ASP A 12 -14.01 -9.13 -63.98
N SER A 13 -14.98 -8.43 -63.45
CA SER A 13 -14.91 -7.29 -62.60
C SER A 13 -14.52 -7.72 -61.20
N ALA A 14 -13.33 -7.39 -60.75
CA ALA A 14 -12.90 -7.53 -59.36
C ALA A 14 -12.98 -6.16 -58.66
N LEU A 15 -13.90 -6.06 -57.72
CA LEU A 15 -14.10 -4.98 -56.76
C LEU A 15 -12.82 -4.68 -56.02
N SER A 16 -12.27 -3.49 -56.22
CA SER A 16 -11.15 -2.95 -55.47
C SER A 16 -11.59 -2.65 -54.02
N ARG A 17 -11.02 -3.35 -53.05
CA ARG A 17 -11.12 -3.01 -51.65
C ARG A 17 -10.26 -1.77 -51.38
N PRO A 18 -10.75 -0.76 -50.64
CA PRO A 18 -9.93 0.40 -50.29
C PRO A 18 -8.86 0.01 -49.26
N ASP A 19 -7.61 0.19 -49.66
CA ASP A 19 -6.45 0.11 -48.79
C ASP A 19 -6.61 1.12 -47.65
N ARG A 20 -6.98 0.66 -46.46
CA ARG A 20 -6.93 1.46 -45.21
C ARG A 20 -5.48 1.59 -44.78
N ARG A 21 -4.77 2.57 -45.30
CA ARG A 21 -3.49 3.00 -44.76
C ARG A 21 -3.76 3.80 -43.50
N ILE A 22 -3.36 3.26 -42.33
CA ILE A 22 -3.33 4.00 -41.08
C ILE A 22 -2.07 4.86 -41.11
N ASN A 23 -2.21 6.16 -41.35
CA ASN A 23 -1.12 7.12 -41.19
C ASN A 23 -0.92 7.39 -39.67
N VAL A 24 0.10 6.78 -39.09
CA VAL A 24 0.56 7.12 -37.75
C VAL A 24 1.47 8.36 -37.85
N VAL A 25 0.92 9.53 -37.54
CA VAL A 25 1.70 10.75 -37.42
C VAL A 25 2.31 10.78 -36.02
N LEU A 26 3.57 10.38 -35.87
CA LEU A 26 4.36 10.62 -34.69
C LEU A 26 4.69 12.12 -34.60
N ARG A 27 3.91 12.88 -33.87
CA ARG A 27 4.32 14.23 -33.45
C ARG A 27 5.37 14.07 -32.34
N SER A 28 6.61 14.40 -32.63
CA SER A 28 7.62 14.67 -31.63
C SER A 28 7.14 15.87 -30.80
N ALA A 29 6.66 15.63 -29.61
CA ALA A 29 6.45 16.70 -28.62
C ALA A 29 7.83 17.24 -28.25
N SER A 30 8.15 18.44 -28.73
CA SER A 30 9.20 19.27 -28.17
C SER A 30 8.99 19.36 -26.67
N ALA A 31 10.10 19.26 -25.92
CA ALA A 31 10.14 19.35 -24.48
C ALA A 31 9.61 20.72 -24.02
N GLU A 32 8.29 20.83 -23.93
CA GLU A 32 7.62 21.87 -23.15
C GLU A 32 7.52 21.36 -21.72
N GLN A 33 8.07 22.17 -20.85
CA GLN A 33 8.15 22.08 -19.42
C GLN A 33 6.94 21.35 -18.83
N ALA A 34 7.17 20.14 -18.32
CA ALA A 34 6.21 19.49 -17.41
C ALA A 34 6.01 20.43 -16.23
N ALA A 35 4.89 21.13 -16.23
CA ALA A 35 4.43 21.84 -15.05
C ALA A 35 4.36 20.85 -13.89
N PRO A 36 4.83 21.22 -12.69
CA PRO A 36 4.76 20.31 -11.55
C PRO A 36 3.30 19.94 -11.32
N LEU A 37 3.03 18.64 -11.14
CA LEU A 37 1.74 18.06 -10.75
C LEU A 37 1.35 18.45 -9.30
N SER A 38 1.52 19.72 -8.95
CA SER A 38 1.19 20.30 -7.65
C SER A 38 -0.08 21.11 -7.69
N SER A 39 -1.14 20.52 -8.24
CA SER A 39 -2.50 20.97 -7.97
C SER A 39 -3.46 19.78 -7.99
N VAL A 40 -3.23 18.79 -7.11
CA VAL A 40 -4.35 18.01 -6.61
C VAL A 40 -5.18 19.03 -5.82
N ARG A 41 -6.10 19.72 -6.50
CA ARG A 41 -7.18 20.46 -5.82
C ARG A 41 -7.71 19.49 -4.78
N ALA A 42 -7.71 19.90 -3.51
CA ALA A 42 -8.36 19.18 -2.45
C ALA A 42 -9.80 18.91 -2.94
N ARG A 43 -10.02 17.70 -3.46
CA ARG A 43 -11.37 17.27 -3.82
C ARG A 43 -12.10 17.19 -2.51
N THR A 44 -13.09 18.06 -2.31
CA THR A 44 -14.04 17.90 -1.21
C THR A 44 -14.76 16.57 -1.46
N LEU A 45 -14.34 15.55 -0.72
CA LEU A 45 -14.95 14.22 -0.77
C LEU A 45 -16.41 14.35 -0.27
N PRO A 46 -17.37 13.59 -0.82
CA PRO A 46 -18.74 13.62 -0.34
C PRO A 46 -18.79 13.24 1.14
N SER A 47 -19.35 14.14 1.96
CA SER A 47 -19.52 13.91 3.41
C SER A 47 -20.77 13.11 3.75
N GLU A 48 -21.60 12.79 2.75
CA GLU A 48 -22.90 12.09 2.92
C GLU A 48 -22.94 10.81 2.06
N GLY A 49 -23.78 9.86 2.46
CA GLY A 49 -23.96 8.60 1.75
C GLY A 49 -23.05 7.46 2.23
N PRO A 50 -23.02 6.33 1.50
CA PRO A 50 -22.28 5.11 1.91
C PRO A 50 -20.78 5.31 2.08
N TRP A 51 -20.20 6.36 1.46
CA TRP A 51 -18.78 6.72 1.62
C TRP A 51 -18.48 7.31 3.00
N ALA A 52 -19.45 7.96 3.66
CA ALA A 52 -19.23 8.70 4.91
C ALA A 52 -18.67 7.84 6.05
N GLU A 53 -19.00 6.56 6.11
CA GLU A 53 -18.44 5.62 7.11
C GLU A 53 -16.95 5.36 6.84
N TRP A 54 -16.59 5.12 5.58
CA TRP A 54 -15.20 4.90 5.17
C TRP A 54 -14.36 6.15 5.34
N GLN A 55 -14.94 7.31 5.04
CA GLN A 55 -14.29 8.59 5.28
C GLN A 55 -13.96 8.78 6.76
N LYS A 56 -14.90 8.52 7.67
CA LYS A 56 -14.65 8.60 9.13
C LYS A 56 -13.52 7.66 9.57
N GLU A 57 -13.42 6.49 8.98
CA GLU A 57 -12.36 5.55 9.29
C GLU A 57 -11.00 6.02 8.76
N LEU A 58 -10.96 6.55 7.54
CA LEU A 58 -9.76 7.12 6.94
C LEU A 58 -9.33 8.41 7.64
N ASP A 59 -10.26 9.23 8.12
CA ASP A 59 -9.97 10.48 8.83
C ASP A 59 -9.34 10.25 10.22
N ARG A 60 -9.48 9.03 10.78
CA ARG A 60 -8.70 8.63 11.98
C ARG A 60 -7.22 8.46 11.68
N LEU A 61 -6.85 8.27 10.41
CA LEU A 61 -5.46 8.22 10.00
C LEU A 61 -4.92 9.65 9.83
N VAL A 62 -3.85 9.96 10.53
CA VAL A 62 -3.17 11.24 10.38
C VAL A 62 -2.47 11.30 9.03
N GLY A 63 -2.63 12.38 8.27
CA GLY A 63 -2.02 12.57 6.96
C GLY A 63 -2.51 11.56 5.92
N LEU A 64 -1.61 11.08 5.05
CA LEU A 64 -1.89 10.10 4.00
C LEU A 64 -2.91 10.57 2.94
N GLU A 65 -2.94 11.86 2.62
CA GLU A 65 -3.96 12.46 1.76
C GLU A 65 -4.00 11.83 0.36
N GLU A 66 -2.86 11.52 -0.24
CA GLU A 66 -2.78 10.85 -1.55
C GLU A 66 -3.33 9.42 -1.47
N VAL A 67 -3.05 8.71 -0.38
CA VAL A 67 -3.56 7.35 -0.15
C VAL A 67 -5.08 7.39 0.05
N LYS A 68 -5.59 8.33 0.84
CA LYS A 68 -7.04 8.54 1.06
C LYS A 68 -7.75 8.85 -0.27
N ALA A 69 -7.18 9.71 -1.09
CA ALA A 69 -7.71 10.05 -2.41
C ALA A 69 -7.79 8.80 -3.32
N LEU A 70 -6.74 7.96 -3.33
CA LEU A 70 -6.73 6.73 -4.13
C LEU A 70 -7.73 5.68 -3.62
N VAL A 71 -7.90 5.56 -2.29
CA VAL A 71 -8.95 4.71 -1.71
C VAL A 71 -10.34 5.18 -2.13
N TYR A 72 -10.56 6.50 -2.17
CA TYR A 72 -11.82 7.06 -2.69
C TYR A 72 -12.02 6.76 -4.19
N GLU A 73 -10.96 6.83 -5.00
CA GLU A 73 -11.04 6.48 -6.43
C GLU A 73 -11.44 5.00 -6.63
N ILE A 74 -10.89 4.10 -5.82
CA ILE A 74 -11.27 2.67 -5.83
C ILE A 74 -12.75 2.52 -5.46
N TYR A 75 -13.20 3.18 -4.39
CA TYR A 75 -14.60 3.18 -3.98
C TYR A 75 -15.52 3.70 -5.11
N ALA A 76 -15.18 4.85 -5.69
CA ALA A 76 -15.98 5.47 -6.75
C ALA A 76 -16.07 4.57 -8.00
N LEU A 77 -14.97 3.93 -8.37
CA LEU A 77 -14.91 2.96 -9.48
C LEU A 77 -15.87 1.79 -9.24
N LEU A 78 -15.86 1.22 -8.05
CA LEU A 78 -16.74 0.11 -7.66
C LEU A 78 -18.20 0.54 -7.61
N GLN A 79 -18.50 1.70 -7.02
CA GLN A 79 -19.84 2.25 -6.92
C GLN A 79 -20.45 2.51 -8.31
N VAL A 80 -19.69 3.16 -9.20
CA VAL A 80 -20.12 3.39 -10.59
C VAL A 80 -20.28 2.07 -11.34
N GLY A 81 -19.40 1.09 -11.11
CA GLY A 81 -19.52 -0.25 -11.67
C GLY A 81 -20.84 -0.93 -11.30
N GLN A 82 -21.27 -0.85 -10.04
CA GLN A 82 -22.57 -1.35 -9.58
C GLN A 82 -23.75 -0.60 -10.26
N MET A 83 -23.67 0.71 -10.37
CA MET A 83 -24.69 1.52 -11.06
C MET A 83 -24.79 1.14 -12.54
N ARG A 84 -23.67 0.91 -13.22
CA ARG A 84 -23.65 0.47 -14.62
C ARG A 84 -24.27 -0.92 -14.80
N ALA A 85 -23.95 -1.85 -13.90
CA ALA A 85 -24.55 -3.18 -13.90
C ALA A 85 -26.08 -3.12 -13.69
N ALA A 86 -26.55 -2.30 -12.74
CA ALA A 86 -27.99 -2.07 -12.52
C ALA A 86 -28.70 -1.43 -13.72
N ALA A 87 -27.98 -0.63 -14.53
CA ALA A 87 -28.48 -0.04 -15.76
C ALA A 87 -28.38 -0.98 -16.99
N GLY A 88 -27.97 -2.24 -16.81
CA GLY A 88 -27.78 -3.22 -17.90
C GLY A 88 -26.56 -2.93 -18.79
N LEU A 89 -25.65 -2.08 -18.36
CA LEU A 89 -24.43 -1.75 -19.09
C LEU A 89 -23.31 -2.76 -18.76
N SER A 90 -22.44 -3.00 -19.74
CA SER A 90 -21.25 -3.83 -19.52
C SER A 90 -20.39 -3.26 -18.39
N ASN A 91 -20.04 -4.12 -17.43
CA ASN A 91 -19.12 -3.81 -16.34
C ASN A 91 -17.85 -4.64 -16.55
N SER A 92 -16.73 -3.98 -16.83
CA SER A 92 -15.44 -4.65 -16.93
C SER A 92 -14.96 -5.05 -15.53
N GLN A 93 -14.47 -6.28 -15.40
CA GLN A 93 -13.85 -6.73 -14.18
C GLN A 93 -12.51 -6.01 -13.99
N HIS A 94 -12.36 -5.31 -12.88
CA HIS A 94 -11.13 -4.62 -12.50
C HIS A 94 -10.25 -5.51 -11.62
N VAL A 95 -8.95 -5.40 -11.82
CA VAL A 95 -7.93 -6.07 -11.00
C VAL A 95 -7.50 -5.12 -9.89
N PHE A 96 -7.54 -5.59 -8.64
CA PHE A 96 -7.23 -4.80 -7.45
C PHE A 96 -5.92 -5.20 -6.77
N HIS A 97 -5.01 -5.88 -7.47
CA HIS A 97 -3.69 -6.14 -6.92
C HIS A 97 -2.89 -4.84 -6.81
N MET A 98 -2.14 -4.68 -5.72
CA MET A 98 -1.54 -3.39 -5.35
C MET A 98 -0.08 -3.49 -4.97
N ILE A 99 0.66 -2.41 -5.18
CA ILE A 99 2.01 -2.22 -4.67
C ILE A 99 1.99 -1.05 -3.68
N PHE A 100 2.51 -1.29 -2.47
CA PHE A 100 2.67 -0.30 -1.42
C PHE A 100 4.14 -0.01 -1.20
N LYS A 101 4.56 1.23 -1.46
CA LYS A 101 5.95 1.69 -1.30
C LYS A 101 6.04 2.71 -0.18
N GLY A 102 7.05 2.60 0.68
CA GLY A 102 7.31 3.59 1.73
C GLY A 102 8.06 3.02 2.91
N ASN A 103 8.58 3.89 3.76
CA ASN A 103 9.34 3.55 4.95
C ASN A 103 8.52 2.80 6.01
N PRO A 104 9.16 2.17 7.02
CA PRO A 104 8.45 1.49 8.09
C PRO A 104 7.60 2.46 8.90
N GLY A 105 6.47 1.97 9.43
CA GLY A 105 5.60 2.76 10.29
C GLY A 105 4.83 3.88 9.59
N THR A 106 4.75 3.89 8.26
CA THR A 106 3.96 4.86 7.48
C THR A 106 2.50 4.47 7.29
N GLY A 107 2.04 3.33 7.85
CA GLY A 107 0.64 2.93 7.83
C GLY A 107 0.24 1.94 6.74
N LYS A 108 1.18 1.33 6.00
CA LYS A 108 0.90 0.39 4.90
C LYS A 108 -0.06 -0.74 5.30
N THR A 109 0.24 -1.47 6.36
CA THR A 109 -0.61 -2.58 6.85
C THR A 109 -1.97 -2.10 7.34
N THR A 110 -2.04 -0.92 7.97
CA THR A 110 -3.30 -0.32 8.43
C THR A 110 -4.23 -0.01 7.26
N VAL A 111 -3.70 0.60 6.20
CA VAL A 111 -4.46 0.89 4.98
C VAL A 111 -4.86 -0.40 4.26
N ALA A 112 -3.98 -1.40 4.18
CA ALA A 112 -4.33 -2.70 3.60
C ALA A 112 -5.53 -3.36 4.30
N ARG A 113 -5.61 -3.22 5.63
CA ARG A 113 -6.73 -3.75 6.43
C ARG A 113 -8.04 -2.98 6.17
N ILE A 114 -7.97 -1.67 6.01
CA ILE A 114 -9.12 -0.84 5.63
C ILE A 114 -9.61 -1.22 4.22
N LEU A 115 -8.70 -1.34 3.25
CA LEU A 115 -9.02 -1.75 1.89
C LEU A 115 -9.64 -3.15 1.82
N ALA A 116 -9.15 -4.11 2.60
CA ALA A 116 -9.71 -5.45 2.65
C ALA A 116 -11.20 -5.43 3.05
N ARG A 117 -11.55 -4.62 4.06
CA ARG A 117 -12.95 -4.43 4.50
C ARG A 117 -13.77 -3.63 3.50
N LEU A 118 -13.20 -2.59 2.89
CA LEU A 118 -13.85 -1.83 1.82
C LEU A 118 -14.21 -2.74 0.64
N LEU A 119 -13.26 -3.51 0.14
CA LEU A 119 -13.47 -4.43 -0.98
C LEU A 119 -14.51 -5.52 -0.66
N GLN A 120 -14.58 -5.96 0.59
CA GLN A 120 -15.64 -6.87 1.06
C GLN A 120 -17.01 -6.18 1.05
N SER A 121 -17.12 -4.99 1.63
CA SER A 121 -18.40 -4.26 1.69
C SER A 121 -18.95 -3.92 0.30
N MET A 122 -18.06 -3.75 -0.68
CA MET A 122 -18.40 -3.50 -2.08
C MET A 122 -18.63 -4.80 -2.90
N GLY A 123 -18.55 -5.96 -2.27
CA GLY A 123 -18.82 -7.26 -2.91
C GLY A 123 -17.69 -7.79 -3.81
N VAL A 124 -16.50 -7.19 -3.78
CA VAL A 124 -15.32 -7.66 -4.53
C VAL A 124 -14.71 -8.88 -3.84
N LEU A 125 -14.61 -8.85 -2.50
CA LEU A 125 -14.08 -9.93 -1.69
C LEU A 125 -15.19 -10.55 -0.83
N SER A 126 -15.18 -11.88 -0.67
CA SER A 126 -16.22 -12.58 0.10
C SER A 126 -16.02 -12.51 1.61
N LYS A 127 -14.77 -12.35 2.09
CA LYS A 127 -14.45 -12.39 3.53
C LYS A 127 -13.79 -11.11 4.04
N GLY A 128 -12.99 -10.42 3.24
CA GLY A 128 -12.33 -9.15 3.59
C GLY A 128 -11.30 -9.23 4.72
N HIS A 129 -10.79 -10.41 5.02
CA HIS A 129 -9.71 -10.59 6.00
C HIS A 129 -8.35 -10.30 5.37
N LEU A 130 -7.38 -9.93 6.20
CA LEU A 130 -6.00 -9.69 5.81
C LEU A 130 -5.12 -10.85 6.32
N VAL A 131 -4.35 -11.45 5.41
CA VAL A 131 -3.31 -12.44 5.71
C VAL A 131 -1.97 -11.76 5.46
N GLU A 132 -1.22 -11.51 6.53
CA GLU A 132 0.10 -10.89 6.49
C GLU A 132 1.15 -12.00 6.45
N VAL A 133 2.09 -11.89 5.50
CA VAL A 133 3.19 -12.85 5.31
C VAL A 133 4.47 -12.11 4.95
N GLU A 134 5.58 -12.73 5.27
CA GLU A 134 6.92 -12.30 4.88
C GLU A 134 7.64 -13.42 4.10
N ARG A 135 8.88 -13.15 3.64
CA ARG A 135 9.67 -14.14 2.89
C ARG A 135 9.74 -15.50 3.59
N ALA A 136 9.97 -15.52 4.90
CA ALA A 136 10.12 -16.76 5.67
C ALA A 136 8.85 -17.64 5.64
N ASP A 137 7.68 -17.04 5.46
CA ASP A 137 6.40 -17.75 5.33
C ASP A 137 6.21 -18.38 3.96
N LEU A 138 6.76 -17.78 2.91
CA LEU A 138 6.53 -18.18 1.52
C LEU A 138 7.61 -19.13 1.00
N VAL A 139 8.86 -18.93 1.39
CA VAL A 139 9.99 -19.69 0.88
C VAL A 139 10.23 -20.94 1.73
N GLY A 140 10.38 -22.07 1.06
CA GLY A 140 10.72 -23.37 1.67
C GLY A 140 12.22 -23.56 1.80
N GLU A 141 12.61 -24.50 2.64
CA GLU A 141 14.02 -24.86 2.88
C GLU A 141 14.57 -25.82 1.83
N TYR A 142 13.71 -26.57 1.15
CA TYR A 142 14.08 -27.60 0.19
C TYR A 142 13.40 -27.39 -1.16
N ILE A 143 13.98 -27.97 -2.22
CA ILE A 143 13.46 -27.93 -3.59
C ILE A 143 12.01 -28.43 -3.62
N GLY A 144 11.12 -27.68 -4.25
CA GLY A 144 9.69 -27.99 -4.39
C GLY A 144 8.81 -27.63 -3.20
N HIS A 145 9.37 -27.28 -2.04
CA HIS A 145 8.58 -26.88 -0.89
C HIS A 145 8.03 -25.45 -1.00
N THR A 146 8.74 -24.56 -1.71
CA THR A 146 8.37 -23.16 -1.85
C THR A 146 7.02 -22.98 -2.54
N ALA A 147 6.82 -23.62 -3.68
CA ALA A 147 5.53 -23.53 -4.38
C ALA A 147 4.36 -24.07 -3.56
N GLN A 148 4.57 -25.18 -2.81
CA GLN A 148 3.54 -25.73 -1.94
C GLN A 148 3.21 -24.75 -0.81
N LYS A 149 4.22 -24.24 -0.09
CA LYS A 149 4.09 -23.32 1.03
C LYS A 149 3.39 -22.02 0.59
N THR A 150 3.81 -21.46 -0.56
CA THR A 150 3.18 -20.28 -1.15
C THR A 150 1.70 -20.52 -1.49
N ARG A 151 1.35 -21.67 -2.08
CA ARG A 151 -0.06 -22.02 -2.37
C ARG A 151 -0.90 -22.17 -1.11
N GLU A 152 -0.33 -22.65 -0.02
CA GLU A 152 -1.04 -22.74 1.26
C GLU A 152 -1.42 -21.36 1.80
N TRP A 153 -0.52 -20.38 1.73
CA TRP A 153 -0.82 -19.02 2.13
C TRP A 153 -1.81 -18.32 1.18
N ILE A 154 -1.70 -18.53 -0.13
CA ILE A 154 -2.71 -18.07 -1.09
C ILE A 154 -4.10 -18.65 -0.73
N ARG A 155 -4.20 -19.94 -0.41
CA ARG A 155 -5.44 -20.58 -0.04
C ARG A 155 -6.03 -19.98 1.25
N LYS A 156 -5.22 -19.64 2.24
CA LYS A 156 -5.65 -18.94 3.46
C LYS A 156 -6.18 -17.53 3.15
N ALA A 157 -5.65 -16.86 2.13
CA ALA A 157 -6.04 -15.51 1.72
C ALA A 157 -7.28 -15.49 0.80
N MET A 158 -7.80 -16.63 0.36
CA MET A 158 -8.97 -16.67 -0.53
C MET A 158 -10.19 -16.00 0.10
N GLY A 159 -10.78 -15.07 -0.64
CA GLY A 159 -11.86 -14.20 -0.20
C GLY A 159 -11.40 -12.97 0.56
N GLY A 160 -10.09 -12.77 0.71
CA GLY A 160 -9.46 -11.67 1.43
C GLY A 160 -8.26 -11.08 0.70
N VAL A 161 -7.35 -10.51 1.47
CA VAL A 161 -6.12 -9.88 0.99
C VAL A 161 -4.91 -10.67 1.49
N LEU A 162 -4.00 -11.01 0.58
CA LEU A 162 -2.65 -11.50 0.90
C LEU A 162 -1.71 -10.30 0.86
N PHE A 163 -1.17 -9.94 2.01
CA PHE A 163 -0.23 -8.83 2.18
C PHE A 163 1.18 -9.40 2.40
N VAL A 164 2.05 -9.20 1.43
CA VAL A 164 3.46 -9.63 1.50
C VAL A 164 4.29 -8.43 1.92
N ASP A 165 4.77 -8.44 3.16
CA ASP A 165 5.68 -7.39 3.62
C ASP A 165 7.12 -7.66 3.20
N GLU A 166 7.88 -6.60 2.99
CA GLU A 166 9.25 -6.66 2.45
C GLU A 166 9.37 -7.57 1.20
N ALA A 167 8.40 -7.46 0.28
CA ALA A 167 8.29 -8.36 -0.89
C ALA A 167 9.56 -8.41 -1.74
N TYR A 168 10.37 -7.36 -1.77
CA TYR A 168 11.67 -7.33 -2.42
C TYR A 168 12.66 -8.37 -1.86
N SER A 169 12.45 -8.83 -0.63
CA SER A 169 13.27 -9.89 -0.03
C SER A 169 13.16 -11.21 -0.79
N LEU A 170 12.08 -11.45 -1.52
CA LEU A 170 11.90 -12.61 -2.39
C LEU A 170 12.90 -12.66 -3.56
N ALA A 171 13.50 -11.53 -3.94
CA ALA A 171 14.48 -11.46 -5.03
C ALA A 171 15.95 -11.37 -4.56
N ARG A 172 16.22 -11.43 -3.24
CA ARG A 172 17.59 -11.21 -2.69
C ARG A 172 18.59 -12.33 -2.92
N GLY A 173 18.16 -13.53 -3.22
CA GLY A 173 19.00 -14.75 -3.09
C GLY A 173 19.70 -15.26 -4.37
N GLY A 174 19.69 -14.53 -5.49
CA GLY A 174 20.36 -14.95 -6.73
C GLY A 174 19.71 -16.18 -7.41
N GLU A 175 20.45 -16.83 -8.34
CA GLU A 175 19.90 -17.91 -9.19
C GLU A 175 19.54 -19.21 -8.43
N LYS A 176 20.14 -19.45 -7.28
CA LYS A 176 19.88 -20.63 -6.45
C LYS A 176 18.81 -20.40 -5.37
N ASP A 177 18.18 -19.23 -5.38
CA ASP A 177 17.19 -18.86 -4.39
C ASP A 177 15.77 -19.28 -4.80
N PHE A 178 15.09 -19.94 -3.89
CA PHE A 178 13.71 -20.36 -4.06
C PHE A 178 12.68 -19.20 -4.02
N GLY A 179 13.09 -17.97 -3.74
CA GLY A 179 12.20 -16.81 -3.74
C GLY A 179 11.59 -16.52 -5.12
N LYS A 180 12.31 -16.79 -6.21
CA LYS A 180 11.77 -16.68 -7.56
C LYS A 180 10.59 -17.63 -7.80
N GLU A 181 10.67 -18.88 -7.28
CA GLU A 181 9.57 -19.84 -7.35
C GLU A 181 8.32 -19.34 -6.59
N ALA A 182 8.51 -18.63 -5.46
CA ALA A 182 7.40 -17.99 -4.75
C ALA A 182 6.76 -16.89 -5.59
N ILE A 183 7.56 -16.01 -6.24
CA ILE A 183 7.07 -14.95 -7.13
C ILE A 183 6.26 -15.56 -8.28
N ASP A 184 6.80 -16.56 -8.98
CA ASP A 184 6.13 -17.22 -10.10
C ASP A 184 4.81 -17.88 -9.65
N THR A 185 4.79 -18.48 -8.46
CA THR A 185 3.57 -19.08 -7.89
C THR A 185 2.52 -18.03 -7.54
N LEU A 186 2.93 -16.86 -6.98
CA LEU A 186 2.03 -15.74 -6.71
C LEU A 186 1.46 -15.17 -8.01
N VAL A 187 2.31 -14.94 -9.02
CA VAL A 187 1.90 -14.42 -10.33
C VAL A 187 0.89 -15.35 -11.00
N LYS A 188 1.16 -16.66 -10.99
CA LYS A 188 0.22 -17.65 -11.53
C LYS A 188 -1.12 -17.61 -10.81
N ALA A 189 -1.11 -17.53 -9.48
CA ALA A 189 -2.33 -17.46 -8.69
C ALA A 189 -3.15 -16.19 -8.96
N MET A 190 -2.52 -15.04 -9.24
CA MET A 190 -3.21 -13.82 -9.64
C MET A 190 -3.98 -14.00 -10.96
N GLU A 191 -3.47 -14.80 -11.88
CA GLU A 191 -4.13 -15.10 -13.16
C GLU A 191 -5.27 -16.12 -12.97
N ASP A 192 -5.00 -17.21 -12.24
CA ASP A 192 -5.95 -18.31 -12.02
C ASP A 192 -7.13 -17.90 -11.12
N HIS A 193 -6.92 -16.96 -10.18
CA HIS A 193 -7.87 -16.57 -9.13
C HIS A 193 -8.14 -15.06 -9.10
N ARG A 194 -8.20 -14.39 -10.25
CA ARG A 194 -8.24 -12.91 -10.43
C ARG A 194 -9.12 -12.15 -9.45
N ASN A 195 -10.29 -12.69 -9.10
CA ASN A 195 -11.31 -12.01 -8.29
C ASN A 195 -11.57 -12.71 -6.95
N GLN A 196 -10.78 -13.73 -6.61
CA GLN A 196 -11.00 -14.50 -5.38
C GLN A 196 -10.13 -13.99 -4.22
N PHE A 197 -9.04 -13.27 -4.52
CA PHE A 197 -8.21 -12.61 -3.52
C PHE A 197 -7.51 -11.38 -4.13
N VAL A 198 -7.03 -10.50 -3.27
CA VAL A 198 -6.19 -9.37 -3.66
C VAL A 198 -4.78 -9.58 -3.11
N LEU A 199 -3.77 -9.45 -3.96
CA LEU A 199 -2.37 -9.48 -3.56
C LEU A 199 -1.87 -8.04 -3.39
N ILE A 200 -1.27 -7.74 -2.23
CA ILE A 200 -0.57 -6.49 -1.95
C ILE A 200 0.89 -6.81 -1.68
N LEU A 201 1.78 -6.25 -2.48
CA LEU A 201 3.23 -6.32 -2.25
C LEU A 201 3.68 -5.02 -1.60
N ALA A 202 4.28 -5.10 -0.42
CA ALA A 202 4.74 -3.95 0.34
C ALA A 202 6.25 -3.98 0.56
N GLY A 203 6.86 -2.80 0.69
CA GLY A 203 8.28 -2.67 0.99
C GLY A 203 8.80 -1.24 0.89
N TYR A 204 10.09 -1.06 1.07
CA TYR A 204 10.76 0.24 0.93
C TYR A 204 10.77 0.70 -0.52
N THR A 205 10.72 2.00 -0.74
CA THR A 205 10.51 2.58 -2.07
C THR A 205 11.58 2.15 -3.06
N LEU A 206 12.87 2.30 -2.72
CA LEU A 206 13.97 2.00 -3.62
C LEU A 206 14.08 0.49 -3.90
N GLU A 207 13.95 -0.33 -2.88
CA GLU A 207 14.01 -1.79 -2.98
C GLU A 207 12.83 -2.34 -3.81
N MET A 208 11.64 -1.79 -3.63
CA MET A 208 10.47 -2.17 -4.43
C MET A 208 10.61 -1.75 -5.89
N GLU A 209 11.22 -0.62 -6.19
CA GLU A 209 11.49 -0.21 -7.58
C GLU A 209 12.50 -1.15 -8.25
N ALA A 210 13.60 -1.47 -7.57
CA ALA A 210 14.57 -2.45 -8.06
C ALA A 210 13.94 -3.84 -8.25
N PHE A 211 13.09 -4.28 -7.31
CA PHE A 211 12.34 -5.52 -7.38
C PHE A 211 11.42 -5.59 -8.61
N LEU A 212 10.72 -4.52 -8.90
CA LEU A 212 9.82 -4.44 -10.07
C LEU A 212 10.59 -4.43 -11.39
N LEU A 213 11.75 -3.77 -11.44
CA LEU A 213 12.62 -3.74 -12.62
C LEU A 213 13.22 -5.12 -12.93
N SER A 214 13.57 -5.88 -11.88
CA SER A 214 14.11 -7.24 -12.05
C SER A 214 13.07 -8.29 -12.46
N ASN A 215 11.77 -7.94 -12.39
CA ASN A 215 10.66 -8.84 -12.72
C ASN A 215 9.70 -8.19 -13.71
N PRO A 216 10.00 -8.13 -15.02
CA PRO A 216 9.30 -7.31 -16.00
C PRO A 216 7.80 -7.66 -16.18
N GLY A 217 7.37 -8.85 -15.75
CA GLY A 217 5.95 -9.23 -15.76
C GLY A 217 5.12 -8.70 -14.60
N LEU A 218 5.74 -8.24 -13.51
CA LEU A 218 5.00 -7.75 -12.34
C LEU A 218 4.33 -6.40 -12.56
N PRO A 219 4.98 -5.37 -13.16
CA PRO A 219 4.39 -4.03 -13.27
C PRO A 219 3.03 -3.98 -13.95
N SER A 220 2.77 -4.85 -14.93
CA SER A 220 1.50 -4.92 -15.67
C SER A 220 0.36 -5.58 -14.88
N ARG A 221 0.69 -6.39 -13.88
CA ARG A 221 -0.27 -7.12 -13.04
C ARG A 221 -0.70 -6.36 -11.80
N PHE A 222 0.02 -5.29 -11.46
CA PHE A 222 -0.27 -4.41 -10.32
C PHE A 222 -0.66 -3.01 -10.81
N PRO A 223 -1.94 -2.80 -11.20
CA PRO A 223 -2.40 -1.52 -11.74
C PRO A 223 -2.43 -0.41 -10.69
N ILE A 224 -2.54 -0.76 -9.40
CA ILE A 224 -2.67 0.19 -8.30
C ILE A 224 -1.34 0.27 -7.56
N ARG A 225 -0.79 1.49 -7.45
CA ARG A 225 0.47 1.75 -6.76
C ARG A 225 0.27 2.89 -5.78
N MET A 226 0.53 2.61 -4.50
CA MET A 226 0.40 3.58 -3.41
C MET A 226 1.78 3.90 -2.85
N THR A 227 2.10 5.20 -2.75
CA THR A 227 3.31 5.67 -2.10
C THR A 227 2.95 6.24 -0.73
N PHE A 228 3.59 5.71 0.30
CA PHE A 228 3.43 6.14 1.68
C PHE A 228 4.62 7.01 2.05
N HIS A 229 4.43 8.31 2.00
CA HIS A 229 5.46 9.27 2.37
C HIS A 229 5.70 9.28 3.88
N ASP A 230 6.91 9.67 4.28
CA ASP A 230 7.22 9.89 5.69
C ASP A 230 6.35 11.00 6.26
N TYR A 231 5.88 10.77 7.48
CA TYR A 231 5.11 11.78 8.20
C TYR A 231 5.94 13.02 8.49
N THR A 232 5.31 14.19 8.44
CA THR A 232 5.91 15.42 8.97
C THR A 232 6.08 15.33 10.49
N THR A 233 6.88 16.21 11.08
CA THR A 233 7.04 16.26 12.53
C THR A 233 5.70 16.54 13.23
N ASP A 234 4.87 17.43 12.66
CA ASP A 234 3.55 17.73 13.22
C ASP A 234 2.60 16.54 13.16
N GLN A 235 2.60 15.79 12.05
CA GLN A 235 1.82 14.56 11.94
C GLN A 235 2.27 13.50 12.94
N LEU A 236 3.57 13.35 13.19
CA LEU A 236 4.09 12.41 14.20
C LEU A 236 3.68 12.80 15.63
N ILE A 237 3.62 14.10 15.93
CA ILE A 237 3.10 14.56 17.22
C ILE A 237 1.60 14.26 17.34
N GLN A 238 0.80 14.50 16.29
CA GLN A 238 -0.62 14.12 16.28
C GLN A 238 -0.81 12.61 16.45
N ILE A 239 0.02 11.79 15.82
CA ILE A 239 0.02 10.33 15.98
C ILE A 239 0.35 9.94 17.42
N ALA A 240 1.31 10.62 18.05
CA ALA A 240 1.66 10.38 19.45
C ALA A 240 0.49 10.69 20.40
N GLU A 241 -0.18 11.81 20.22
CA GLU A 241 -1.37 12.18 20.99
C GLU A 241 -2.50 11.18 20.81
N LEU A 242 -2.73 10.72 19.54
CA LEU A 242 -3.74 9.71 19.27
C LEU A 242 -3.42 8.39 19.96
N MET A 243 -2.19 7.88 19.84
CA MET A 243 -1.75 6.64 20.49
C MET A 243 -1.78 6.70 22.01
N ALA A 244 -1.47 7.85 22.59
CA ALA A 244 -1.56 8.08 24.02
C ALA A 244 -3.02 8.07 24.49
N ARG A 245 -3.89 8.80 23.79
CA ARG A 245 -5.33 8.90 24.09
C ARG A 245 -6.07 7.56 23.98
N GLU A 246 -5.71 6.71 23.00
CA GLU A 246 -6.26 5.37 22.86
C GLU A 246 -5.96 4.45 24.05
N ARG A 247 -4.98 4.83 24.89
CA ARG A 247 -4.58 4.10 26.11
C ARG A 247 -4.87 4.87 27.38
N ASP A 248 -5.72 5.92 27.32
CA ASP A 248 -6.06 6.81 28.42
C ASP A 248 -4.86 7.58 29.03
N TYR A 249 -3.80 7.81 28.23
CA TYR A 249 -2.69 8.66 28.62
C TYR A 249 -2.83 10.06 28.03
N THR A 250 -2.27 11.04 28.75
CA THR A 250 -2.20 12.44 28.36
C THR A 250 -0.73 12.89 28.25
N LEU A 251 -0.37 13.40 27.08
CA LEU A 251 0.95 14.01 26.89
C LEU A 251 0.87 15.50 27.27
N LEU A 252 1.61 15.90 28.31
CA LEU A 252 1.63 17.30 28.72
C LEU A 252 2.29 18.19 27.63
N PRO A 253 1.98 19.50 27.55
CA PRO A 253 2.56 20.39 26.54
C PRO A 253 4.10 20.36 26.49
N GLN A 254 4.75 20.30 27.64
CA GLN A 254 6.21 20.20 27.76
C GLN A 254 6.72 18.84 27.26
N THR A 255 5.96 17.78 27.48
CA THR A 255 6.26 16.42 26.93
C THR A 255 6.19 16.41 25.42
N LEU A 256 5.16 17.05 24.83
CA LEU A 256 5.03 17.20 23.38
C LEU A 256 6.20 17.99 22.78
N GLN A 257 6.64 19.06 23.45
CA GLN A 257 7.79 19.84 23.01
C GLN A 257 9.08 19.00 23.01
N LYS A 258 9.32 18.23 24.08
CA LYS A 258 10.47 17.33 24.15
C LYS A 258 10.40 16.22 23.10
N LEU A 259 9.23 15.61 22.92
CA LEU A 259 9.00 14.60 21.89
C LEU A 259 9.28 15.15 20.47
N ARG A 260 8.86 16.40 20.19
CA ARG A 260 9.16 17.09 18.93
C ARG A 260 10.65 17.20 18.68
N GLN A 261 11.43 17.58 19.68
CA GLN A 261 12.89 17.65 19.58
C GLN A 261 13.50 16.26 19.29
N MET A 262 13.03 15.22 19.97
CA MET A 262 13.48 13.84 19.73
C MET A 262 13.16 13.39 18.30
N VAL A 263 11.97 13.69 17.78
CA VAL A 263 11.58 13.36 16.40
C VAL A 263 12.48 14.06 15.39
N ILE A 264 12.78 15.35 15.59
CA ILE A 264 13.66 16.12 14.69
C ILE A 264 15.08 15.53 14.72
N ALA A 265 15.61 15.22 15.90
CA ALA A 265 16.93 14.63 16.05
C ALA A 265 17.02 13.26 15.33
N GLU A 266 16.04 12.37 15.55
CA GLU A 266 16.01 11.05 14.94
C GLU A 266 15.85 11.10 13.41
N LYS A 267 15.01 12.01 12.90
CA LYS A 267 14.87 12.23 11.44
C LYS A 267 16.19 12.67 10.81
N ASN A 268 16.92 13.56 11.47
CA ASN A 268 18.22 14.05 10.98
C ASN A 268 19.29 12.96 11.04
N ALA A 269 19.26 12.09 12.05
CA ALA A 269 20.19 10.99 12.20
C ALA A 269 19.93 9.84 11.20
N ARG A 270 18.66 9.61 10.79
CA ARG A 270 18.25 8.48 9.97
C ARG A 270 17.47 8.90 8.73
N LEU A 271 18.07 9.74 7.88
CA LEU A 271 17.44 10.31 6.69
C LEU A 271 16.78 9.29 5.75
N TYR A 272 17.32 8.07 5.64
CA TYR A 272 16.84 7.05 4.69
C TYR A 272 16.10 5.87 5.35
N SER A 273 16.12 5.77 6.67
CA SER A 273 15.57 4.62 7.41
C SER A 273 14.72 5.00 8.62
N PHE A 274 14.16 6.20 8.60
CA PHE A 274 13.33 6.69 9.69
C PHE A 274 12.05 5.84 9.83
N SER A 275 11.78 5.36 11.04
CA SER A 275 10.70 4.39 11.27
C SER A 275 9.35 5.00 11.65
N ASN A 276 9.15 6.29 11.42
CA ASN A 276 7.88 7.01 11.50
C ASN A 276 7.05 6.69 12.78
N ALA A 277 5.81 6.25 12.62
CA ALA A 277 4.93 5.92 13.75
C ALA A 277 5.45 4.74 14.60
N ARG A 278 6.35 3.89 14.09
CA ARG A 278 7.00 2.84 14.89
C ARG A 278 7.96 3.47 15.90
N PHE A 279 8.70 4.52 15.52
CA PHE A 279 9.52 5.30 16.46
C PHE A 279 8.65 5.90 17.57
N ILE A 280 7.56 6.57 17.22
CA ILE A 280 6.61 7.15 18.19
C ILE A 280 6.10 6.09 19.16
N ARG A 281 5.67 4.93 18.65
CA ARG A 281 5.21 3.81 19.48
C ARG A 281 6.26 3.38 20.49
N ASN A 282 7.50 3.19 20.05
CA ASN A 282 8.60 2.76 20.92
C ASN A 282 8.90 3.79 22.01
N VAL A 283 8.88 5.10 21.68
CA VAL A 283 9.07 6.18 22.64
C VAL A 283 7.94 6.19 23.67
N LEU A 284 6.68 6.06 23.25
CA LEU A 284 5.53 6.04 24.15
C LEU A 284 5.54 4.82 25.07
N GLU A 285 5.85 3.63 24.55
CA GLU A 285 5.93 2.41 25.38
C GLU A 285 7.02 2.51 26.43
N ARG A 286 8.14 3.17 26.11
CA ARG A 286 9.19 3.46 27.10
C ARG A 286 8.74 4.50 28.12
N ALA A 287 8.09 5.57 27.65
CA ALA A 287 7.56 6.62 28.52
C ALA A 287 6.56 6.07 29.53
N ILE A 288 5.67 5.18 29.11
CA ILE A 288 4.71 4.52 30.01
C ILE A 288 5.43 3.68 31.06
N ARG A 289 6.48 2.93 30.69
CA ARG A 289 7.29 2.19 31.68
C ARG A 289 7.99 3.12 32.68
N ASN A 290 8.57 4.22 32.18
CA ASN A 290 9.25 5.20 33.05
C ASN A 290 8.27 5.90 33.98
N GLN A 291 7.07 6.25 33.52
CA GLN A 291 5.99 6.79 34.33
C GLN A 291 5.62 5.81 35.46
N ALA A 292 5.47 4.52 35.15
CA ALA A 292 5.14 3.52 36.17
C ALA A 292 6.21 3.45 37.26
N VAL A 293 7.49 3.46 36.89
CA VAL A 293 8.61 3.50 37.89
C VAL A 293 8.54 4.78 38.73
N ARG A 294 8.41 5.94 38.09
CA ARG A 294 8.30 7.24 38.78
C ARG A 294 7.14 7.27 39.78
N LEU A 295 5.97 6.75 39.37
CA LEU A 295 4.80 6.73 40.26
C LEU A 295 5.01 5.85 41.49
N LEU A 296 5.63 4.67 41.33
CA LEU A 296 5.95 3.79 42.47
C LEU A 296 6.98 4.42 43.42
N GLU A 297 7.95 5.15 42.87
CA GLU A 297 8.94 5.89 43.71
C GLU A 297 8.30 7.07 44.44
N GLN A 298 7.37 7.80 43.80
CA GLN A 298 6.69 8.96 44.40
C GLN A 298 5.60 8.57 45.42
N TYR A 299 4.98 7.41 45.24
CA TYR A 299 3.88 6.93 46.09
C TYR A 299 4.16 5.54 46.67
N PRO A 300 5.21 5.36 47.50
CA PRO A 300 5.61 4.03 47.98
C PRO A 300 4.57 3.38 48.91
N SER A 301 3.69 4.16 49.52
CA SER A 301 2.63 3.69 50.45
C SER A 301 1.26 4.30 50.13
N GLY A 302 1.12 5.03 49.01
CA GLY A 302 -0.08 5.74 48.63
C GLY A 302 -0.61 5.30 47.27
N THR A 303 -1.80 5.78 46.90
CA THR A 303 -2.39 5.56 45.57
C THR A 303 -2.33 6.88 44.81
N PRO A 304 -1.69 6.91 43.60
CA PRO A 304 -1.70 8.09 42.77
C PRO A 304 -3.12 8.48 42.34
N GLY A 305 -3.36 9.79 42.22
CA GLY A 305 -4.63 10.28 41.68
C GLY A 305 -4.81 9.95 40.18
N ARG A 306 -6.05 10.02 39.71
CA ARG A 306 -6.38 9.68 38.30
C ARG A 306 -5.53 10.47 37.29
N MET A 307 -5.36 11.77 37.49
CA MET A 307 -4.55 12.61 36.58
C MET A 307 -3.09 12.18 36.58
N GLU A 308 -2.51 11.83 37.71
CA GLU A 308 -1.13 11.36 37.81
C GLU A 308 -0.93 10.01 37.08
N LEU A 309 -1.95 9.15 37.14
CA LEU A 309 -1.95 7.88 36.38
C LEU A 309 -2.05 8.09 34.88
N MET A 310 -2.68 9.18 34.42
CA MET A 310 -2.83 9.49 32.99
C MET A 310 -1.64 10.29 32.45
N ASP A 311 -1.00 11.14 33.25
CA ASP A 311 -0.02 12.13 32.78
C ASP A 311 1.35 11.53 32.48
N ILE A 312 1.77 11.63 31.23
CA ILE A 312 3.15 11.40 30.80
C ILE A 312 3.90 12.73 30.85
N ARG A 313 4.93 12.78 31.70
CA ARG A 313 5.74 13.97 31.93
C ARG A 313 7.01 13.99 31.09
N PRO A 314 7.67 15.15 30.89
CA PRO A 314 8.93 15.24 30.13
C PRO A 314 10.05 14.32 30.67
N GLU A 315 10.08 14.09 31.99
CA GLU A 315 11.05 13.21 32.65
C GLU A 315 10.86 11.74 32.31
N ASP A 316 9.64 11.34 31.90
CA ASP A 316 9.33 9.98 31.46
C ASP A 316 9.89 9.71 30.05
N LEU A 317 10.11 10.78 29.22
CA LEU A 317 10.84 10.72 27.96
C LEU A 317 12.35 10.79 28.22
N ARG A 318 12.95 9.71 28.68
CA ARG A 318 14.42 9.61 28.81
C ARG A 318 15.02 9.25 27.44
N ASN A 319 16.25 9.73 27.18
CA ASN A 319 16.92 9.51 25.88
C ASN A 319 16.97 8.04 25.48
N VAL A 320 16.84 7.82 24.19
CA VAL A 320 16.85 6.48 23.55
C VAL A 320 18.28 5.92 23.43
N ASP A 321 19.26 6.54 24.11
CA ASP A 321 20.65 6.10 24.09
C ASP A 321 20.78 4.74 24.78
N GLY A 322 20.76 3.67 24.00
CA GLY A 322 21.01 2.32 24.49
C GLY A 322 20.15 1.20 23.91
N TRP A 323 20.00 1.12 22.60
CA TRP A 323 19.75 -0.13 21.88
C TRP A 323 20.76 -0.23 20.73
N GLU A 324 21.92 -0.82 20.99
CA GLU A 324 22.65 -1.60 20.01
C GLU A 324 22.18 -3.05 20.07
#